data_6e35712de453ac899f4cff3c88782995
#
_entry.id   6e35712de453ac899f4cff3c88782995
#
_cell.length_a   1.000
_cell.length_b   1.000
_cell.length_c   1.000
_cell.angle_alpha   90.00
_cell.angle_beta   90.00
_cell.angle_gamma   90.00
#
_symmetry.space_group_name_H-M   'P 1'
#
loop_
_entity.id
_entity.type
_entity.pdbx_description
1 polymer ?
#
loop_
_entity_poly.entity_id
_entity_poly.type
_entity_poly.pdbx_seq_one_letter_code
_entity_poly.pdbx_strand_id
1 'polypeptide(L)'
;MPILKSAKKALKQNIKRRARNFDIRRTVKESMKDSLENLGKMSPEEANKALQKAYKIIDMAAKKRILHKNTAARKKSRLAKLAALAGKKKSSTSHEA
;
A
#
# COMPACT_ATOMS: atom_id res chain seq x y z
N MET A 1 -24.55 30.52 -18.92
CA MET A 1 -25.18 29.19 -19.01
C MET A 1 -24.99 28.43 -17.72
N PRO A 2 -26.08 27.98 -17.07
CA PRO A 2 -25.96 27.20 -15.83
C PRO A 2 -25.12 25.94 -16.00
N ILE A 3 -25.18 25.30 -17.14
CA ILE A 3 -24.44 24.08 -17.50
C ILE A 3 -22.92 24.33 -17.45
N LEU A 4 -22.46 25.52 -17.88
CA LEU A 4 -21.05 25.86 -17.87
C LEU A 4 -20.50 26.04 -16.45
N LYS A 5 -21.27 26.63 -15.53
CA LYS A 5 -20.86 26.79 -14.14
C LYS A 5 -20.75 25.43 -13.45
N SER A 6 -21.74 24.57 -13.65
CA SER A 6 -21.72 23.19 -13.12
C SER A 6 -20.55 22.39 -13.68
N ALA A 7 -20.30 22.50 -14.98
CA ALA A 7 -19.19 21.83 -15.63
C ALA A 7 -17.84 22.30 -15.12
N LYS A 8 -17.66 23.61 -14.90
CA LYS A 8 -16.43 24.17 -14.33
C LYS A 8 -16.21 23.69 -12.92
N LYS A 9 -17.26 23.65 -12.10
CA LYS A 9 -17.17 23.14 -10.73
C LYS A 9 -16.81 21.66 -10.70
N ALA A 10 -17.47 20.87 -11.56
CA ALA A 10 -17.18 19.44 -11.69
C ALA A 10 -15.75 19.21 -12.16
N LEU A 11 -15.27 20.00 -13.13
CA LEU A 11 -13.89 19.92 -13.63
C LEU A 11 -12.88 20.21 -12.51
N LYS A 12 -13.08 21.27 -11.73
CA LYS A 12 -12.21 21.60 -10.61
C LYS A 12 -12.18 20.50 -9.56
N GLN A 13 -13.34 19.93 -9.25
CA GLN A 13 -13.42 18.81 -8.29
C GLN A 13 -12.72 17.57 -8.84
N ASN A 14 -12.87 17.29 -10.12
CA ASN A 14 -12.22 16.15 -10.78
C ASN A 14 -10.70 16.30 -10.78
N ILE A 15 -10.20 17.51 -11.03
CA ILE A 15 -8.75 17.78 -10.98
C ILE A 15 -8.22 17.54 -9.58
N LYS A 16 -8.90 18.04 -8.56
CA LYS A 16 -8.51 17.81 -7.16
C LYS A 16 -8.54 16.34 -6.78
N ARG A 17 -9.58 15.62 -7.19
CA ARG A 17 -9.70 14.17 -6.95
C ARG A 17 -8.60 13.40 -7.64
N ARG A 18 -8.29 13.73 -8.89
CA ARG A 18 -7.20 13.10 -9.64
C ARG A 18 -5.86 13.31 -8.96
N ALA A 19 -5.59 14.53 -8.48
CA ALA A 19 -4.36 14.83 -7.76
C ALA A 19 -4.25 14.01 -6.47
N ARG A 20 -5.32 13.96 -5.66
CA ARG A 20 -5.36 13.13 -4.46
C ARG A 20 -5.17 11.65 -4.77
N ASN A 21 -5.90 11.16 -5.78
CA ASN A 21 -5.84 9.75 -6.16
C ASN A 21 -4.44 9.39 -6.66
N PHE A 22 -3.83 10.27 -7.42
CA PHE A 22 -2.46 10.11 -7.89
C PHE A 22 -1.48 10.03 -6.72
N ASP A 23 -1.59 10.95 -5.76
CA ASP A 23 -0.72 10.97 -4.59
C ASP A 23 -0.87 9.70 -3.75
N ILE A 24 -2.10 9.25 -3.54
CA ILE A 24 -2.37 8.04 -2.76
C ILE A 24 -1.85 6.80 -3.49
N ARG A 25 -2.07 6.69 -4.79
CA ARG A 25 -1.54 5.59 -5.60
C ARG A 25 -0.02 5.57 -5.58
N ARG A 26 0.60 6.73 -5.66
CA ARG A 26 2.04 6.88 -5.58
C ARG A 26 2.56 6.43 -4.22
N THR A 27 1.90 6.85 -3.13
CA THR A 27 2.25 6.44 -1.78
C THR A 27 2.15 4.93 -1.61
N VAL A 28 1.08 4.30 -2.12
CA VAL A 28 0.92 2.84 -2.11
C VAL A 28 2.06 2.16 -2.87
N LYS A 29 2.36 2.65 -4.07
CA LYS A 29 3.42 2.09 -4.91
C LYS A 29 4.78 2.20 -4.24
N GLU A 30 5.11 3.34 -3.66
CA GLU A 30 6.37 3.56 -2.93
C GLU A 30 6.46 2.66 -1.70
N SER A 31 5.36 2.57 -0.94
CA SER A 31 5.30 1.70 0.23
C SER A 31 5.49 0.23 -0.15
N MET A 32 4.86 -0.23 -1.22
CA MET A 32 5.04 -1.58 -1.74
C MET A 32 6.48 -1.83 -2.15
N LYS A 33 7.09 -0.90 -2.89
CA LYS A 33 8.47 -1.01 -3.34
C LYS A 33 9.43 -1.10 -2.17
N ASP A 34 9.30 -0.19 -1.20
CA ASP A 34 10.13 -0.18 0.00
C ASP A 34 9.98 -1.48 0.79
N SER A 35 8.75 -1.96 0.94
CA SER A 35 8.48 -3.21 1.63
C SER A 35 9.10 -4.41 0.90
N LEU A 36 8.96 -4.46 -0.43
CA LEU A 36 9.55 -5.54 -1.24
C LEU A 36 11.07 -5.58 -1.14
N GLU A 37 11.71 -4.41 -1.07
CA GLU A 37 13.17 -4.32 -0.98
C GLU A 37 13.69 -4.61 0.42
N ASN A 38 12.96 -4.20 1.46
CA ASN A 38 13.48 -4.14 2.83
C ASN A 38 12.95 -5.22 3.76
N LEU A 39 11.74 -5.75 3.53
CA LEU A 39 11.13 -6.73 4.44
C LEU A 39 11.97 -7.99 4.63
N GLY A 40 12.60 -8.47 3.57
CA GLY A 40 13.46 -9.64 3.65
C GLY A 40 14.75 -9.44 4.43
N LYS A 41 15.16 -8.18 4.61
CA LYS A 41 16.38 -7.79 5.31
C LYS A 41 16.14 -7.40 6.77
N MET A 42 14.88 -7.17 7.14
CA MET A 42 14.52 -6.71 8.47
C MET A 42 14.41 -7.86 9.46
N SER A 43 14.60 -7.55 10.75
CA SER A 43 14.24 -8.46 11.82
C SER A 43 12.73 -8.71 11.81
N PRO A 44 12.24 -9.83 12.37
CA PRO A 44 10.80 -10.11 12.40
C PRO A 44 9.97 -9.01 13.06
N GLU A 45 10.49 -8.37 14.10
CA GLU A 45 9.80 -7.27 14.78
C GLU A 45 9.69 -6.04 13.91
N GLU A 46 10.79 -5.66 13.26
CA GLU A 46 10.82 -4.53 12.33
C GLU A 46 9.94 -4.80 11.11
N ALA A 47 9.97 -6.02 10.60
CA ALA A 47 9.13 -6.44 9.47
C ALA A 47 7.65 -6.32 9.83
N ASN A 48 7.25 -6.71 11.03
CA ASN A 48 5.86 -6.59 11.48
C ASN A 48 5.42 -5.13 11.56
N LYS A 49 6.28 -4.25 12.09
CA LYS A 49 5.98 -2.81 12.15
C LYS A 49 5.83 -2.20 10.76
N ALA A 50 6.75 -2.53 9.86
CA ALA A 50 6.70 -2.07 8.48
C ALA A 50 5.45 -2.60 7.76
N LEU A 51 5.09 -3.86 8.01
CA LEU A 51 3.90 -4.50 7.47
C LEU A 51 2.63 -3.78 7.92
N GLN A 52 2.54 -3.43 9.20
CA GLN A 52 1.39 -2.70 9.72
C GLN A 52 1.24 -1.32 9.07
N LYS A 53 2.34 -0.60 8.89
CA LYS A 53 2.34 0.70 8.19
C LYS A 53 1.87 0.55 6.75
N ALA A 54 2.39 -0.44 6.04
CA ALA A 54 1.99 -0.72 4.67
C ALA A 54 0.51 -1.09 4.58
N TYR A 55 0.00 -1.89 5.52
CA TYR A 55 -1.41 -2.24 5.59
C TYR A 55 -2.30 -1.02 5.78
N LYS A 56 -1.91 -0.09 6.65
CA LYS A 56 -2.66 1.16 6.85
C LYS A 56 -2.80 1.95 5.55
N ILE A 57 -1.71 2.07 4.82
CA ILE A 57 -1.69 2.82 3.56
C ILE A 57 -2.59 2.14 2.53
N ILE A 58 -2.49 0.81 2.39
CA ILE A 58 -3.28 0.03 1.44
C ILE A 58 -4.77 0.07 1.82
N ASP A 59 -5.09 -0.09 3.11
CA ASP A 59 -6.47 -0.04 3.59
C ASP A 59 -7.10 1.33 3.39
N MET A 60 -6.33 2.40 3.62
CA MET A 60 -6.79 3.75 3.36
C MET A 60 -7.14 3.95 1.89
N ALA A 61 -6.30 3.47 0.99
CA ALA A 61 -6.54 3.55 -0.45
C ALA A 61 -7.79 2.75 -0.84
N ALA A 62 -7.98 1.57 -0.26
CA ALA A 62 -9.17 0.74 -0.49
C ALA A 62 -10.43 1.41 0.06
N LYS A 63 -10.35 2.00 1.25
CA LYS A 63 -11.46 2.71 1.89
C LYS A 63 -11.91 3.91 1.06
N LYS A 64 -10.97 4.62 0.46
CA LYS A 64 -11.27 5.76 -0.43
C LYS A 64 -11.64 5.33 -1.84
N ARG A 65 -11.75 4.03 -2.10
CA ARG A 65 -12.09 3.45 -3.40
C ARG A 65 -11.09 3.79 -4.52
N ILE A 66 -9.88 4.13 -4.17
CA ILE A 66 -8.80 4.36 -5.12
C ILE A 66 -8.25 3.03 -5.61
N LEU A 67 -8.14 2.06 -4.70
CA LEU A 67 -7.84 0.66 -5.02
C LEU A 67 -9.07 -0.20 -4.79
N HIS A 68 -9.30 -1.15 -5.68
CA HIS A 68 -10.34 -2.14 -5.47
C HIS A 68 -9.94 -3.05 -4.31
N LYS A 69 -10.93 -3.50 -3.51
CA LYS A 69 -10.69 -4.35 -2.34
C LYS A 69 -9.90 -5.62 -2.67
N ASN A 70 -10.13 -6.20 -3.84
CA ASN A 70 -9.41 -7.40 -4.27
C ASN A 70 -7.94 -7.10 -4.55
N THR A 71 -7.64 -5.96 -5.18
CA THR A 71 -6.28 -5.52 -5.42
C THR A 71 -5.56 -5.25 -4.09
N ALA A 72 -6.23 -4.59 -3.16
CA ALA A 72 -5.70 -4.33 -1.82
C ALA A 72 -5.38 -5.64 -1.09
N ALA A 73 -6.30 -6.61 -1.16
CA ALA A 73 -6.11 -7.93 -0.55
C ALA A 73 -4.90 -8.66 -1.14
N ARG A 74 -4.72 -8.61 -2.45
CA ARG A 74 -3.56 -9.21 -3.13
C ARG A 74 -2.25 -8.58 -2.69
N LYS A 75 -2.21 -7.26 -2.60
CA LYS A 75 -1.02 -6.53 -2.15
C LYS A 75 -0.68 -6.88 -0.70
N LYS A 76 -1.67 -6.90 0.18
CA LYS A 76 -1.49 -7.31 1.57
C LYS A 76 -0.97 -8.74 1.69
N SER A 77 -1.56 -9.67 0.92
CA SER A 77 -1.16 -11.06 0.90
C SER A 77 0.30 -11.21 0.48
N ARG A 78 0.72 -10.50 -0.56
CA ARG A 78 2.10 -10.50 -1.03
C ARG A 78 3.07 -10.01 0.04
N LEU A 79 2.72 -8.92 0.73
CA LEU A 79 3.53 -8.38 1.82
C LEU A 79 3.62 -9.36 2.99
N ALA A 80 2.50 -9.98 3.35
CA ALA A 80 2.47 -10.97 4.42
C ALA A 80 3.36 -12.17 4.12
N LYS A 81 3.36 -12.65 2.88
CA LYS A 81 4.23 -13.74 2.44
C LYS A 81 5.70 -13.37 2.55
N LEU A 82 6.06 -12.15 2.17
CA LEU A 82 7.44 -11.67 2.29
C LEU A 82 7.88 -11.58 3.75
N ALA A 83 7.01 -11.06 4.62
CA ALA A 83 7.30 -10.99 6.05
C ALA A 83 7.44 -12.38 6.67
N ALA A 84 6.61 -13.32 6.25
CA ALA A 84 6.69 -14.71 6.70
C ALA A 84 7.98 -15.38 6.23
N LEU A 85 8.42 -15.11 5.00
CA LEU A 85 9.68 -15.62 4.47
C LEU A 85 10.87 -15.10 5.26
N ALA A 86 10.87 -13.83 5.65
CA ALA A 86 11.91 -13.25 6.49
C ALA A 86 11.97 -13.96 7.84
N GLY A 87 10.81 -14.21 8.46
CA GLY A 87 10.72 -14.97 9.71
C GLY A 87 11.18 -16.41 9.56
N LYS A 88 10.80 -17.08 8.48
CA LYS A 88 11.21 -18.45 8.19
C LYS A 88 12.70 -18.58 7.94
N LYS A 89 13.30 -17.65 7.22
CA LYS A 89 14.75 -17.63 6.99
C LYS A 89 15.51 -17.58 8.32
N LYS A 90 15.08 -16.76 9.23
CA LYS A 90 15.69 -16.68 10.57
C LYS A 90 15.47 -17.94 11.36
N SER A 91 14.26 -18.51 11.31
CA SER A 91 13.95 -19.79 11.98
C SER A 91 14.79 -20.92 11.44
N SER A 92 14.90 -21.06 10.12
CA SER A 92 15.68 -22.11 9.50
C SER A 92 17.18 -21.95 9.78
N THR A 93 17.67 -20.71 9.84
CA THR A 93 19.06 -20.44 10.22
C THR A 93 19.32 -20.85 11.66
N SER A 94 18.39 -20.58 12.58
CA SER A 94 18.53 -20.99 13.97
C SER A 94 18.38 -22.51 14.12
N HIS A 95 17.63 -23.18 13.24
CA HIS A 95 17.49 -24.63 13.25
C HIS A 95 18.76 -25.35 12.81
N GLU A 96 19.45 -24.79 11.83
CA GLU A 96 20.70 -25.34 11.34
C GLU A 96 21.87 -25.12 12.29
N ALA A 97 21.75 -24.13 13.14
CA ALA A 97 22.77 -23.84 14.14
C ALA A 97 22.61 -24.72 15.36
#